data_eb59ee4b2ac2b6a40a9808e301bd9947
#
_entry.id   eb59ee4b2ac2b6a40a9808e301bd9947
#
_cell.length_a   1.000
_cell.length_b   1.000
_cell.length_c   1.000
_cell.angle_alpha   90.00
_cell.angle_beta   90.00
_cell.angle_gamma   90.00
#
_symmetry.space_group_name_H-M   'P 1'
#
loop_
_entity.id
_entity.type
_entity.pdbx_description
1 polymer ?
#
loop_
_entity_poly.entity_id
_entity_poly.type
_entity_poly.pdbx_seq_one_letter_code
_entity_poly.pdbx_strand_id
1 'polypeptide(L)'
;MRYLLGEKLNFDWKVTTVTIVSALLLIVDHYHTFTAHKYWDRLILYLVIPLLIIIIIFRENPKEYGFSFGDWKLGLTYTVLGIFIMAPIIYYMGSGNTVMKTYYGRLLPGLPWTTFIDLIGWEFFFRGWILFAYVRRFGHDGLWLQAVPFAVVHIGKPGVETLSTIFGGFAFGWVAYRTKSFVWPFLIHWFISTFIIIVAAGMM
;
A
#
# COMPACT_ATOMS: atom_id res chain seq x y z
N MET A 1 13.18 34.69 23.17
CA MET A 1 12.71 33.39 22.66
C MET A 1 11.98 33.49 21.31
N ARG A 2 11.09 34.45 21.08
CA ARG A 2 10.44 34.69 19.76
C ARG A 2 11.42 34.88 18.59
N TYR A 3 12.55 35.54 18.81
CA TYR A 3 13.58 35.77 17.77
C TYR A 3 14.36 34.50 17.35
N LEU A 4 14.37 33.44 18.16
CA LEU A 4 15.07 32.20 17.87
C LEU A 4 14.17 31.14 17.18
N LEU A 5 12.87 31.17 17.40
CA LEU A 5 11.93 30.15 16.93
C LEU A 5 11.01 30.63 15.79
N GLY A 6 11.09 31.94 15.41
CA GLY A 6 10.26 32.51 14.36
C GLY A 6 8.78 32.57 14.72
N GLU A 7 7.91 32.34 13.74
CA GLU A 7 6.47 32.29 13.92
C GLU A 7 5.99 31.05 14.70
N LYS A 8 4.82 31.15 15.36
CA LYS A 8 4.22 30.03 16.06
C LYS A 8 3.86 28.92 15.06
N LEU A 9 4.52 27.77 15.16
CA LEU A 9 4.22 26.61 14.34
C LEU A 9 2.83 26.08 14.70
N ASN A 10 2.03 25.80 13.68
CA ASN A 10 0.71 25.19 13.82
C ASN A 10 0.65 23.90 12.99
N PHE A 11 0.56 22.77 13.67
CA PHE A 11 0.51 21.44 13.05
C PHE A 11 -0.87 20.83 13.19
N ASP A 12 -1.36 20.19 12.13
CA ASP A 12 -2.43 19.22 12.25
C ASP A 12 -1.85 17.97 12.94
N TRP A 13 -2.20 17.78 14.21
CA TRP A 13 -1.61 16.74 15.04
C TRP A 13 -1.90 15.32 14.50
N LYS A 14 -3.08 15.08 13.89
CA LYS A 14 -3.43 13.77 13.33
C LYS A 14 -2.57 13.47 12.10
N VAL A 15 -2.48 14.40 11.16
CA VAL A 15 -1.63 14.28 9.98
C VAL A 15 -0.16 14.11 10.38
N THR A 16 0.30 14.88 11.35
CA THR A 16 1.66 14.77 11.89
C THR A 16 1.90 13.38 12.49
N THR A 17 0.96 12.88 13.30
CA THR A 17 1.05 11.53 13.86
C THR A 17 1.08 10.46 12.75
N VAL A 18 0.17 10.55 11.77
CA VAL A 18 0.16 9.63 10.63
C VAL A 18 1.51 9.62 9.92
N THR A 19 2.05 10.80 9.62
CA THR A 19 3.32 10.94 8.90
C THR A 19 4.50 10.34 9.68
N ILE A 20 4.65 10.71 10.95
CA ILE A 20 5.76 10.25 11.80
C ILE A 20 5.65 8.75 12.06
N VAL A 21 4.47 8.27 12.46
CA VAL A 21 4.26 6.84 12.74
C VAL A 21 4.48 6.03 11.47
N SER A 22 4.01 6.49 10.32
CA SER A 22 4.23 5.78 9.06
C SER A 22 5.71 5.63 8.74
N ALA A 23 6.49 6.70 8.88
CA ALA A 23 7.93 6.63 8.66
C ALA A 23 8.62 5.65 9.63
N LEU A 24 8.27 5.71 10.92
CA LEU A 24 8.84 4.82 11.93
C LEU A 24 8.47 3.34 11.67
N LEU A 25 7.23 3.04 11.31
CA LEU A 25 6.80 1.67 11.01
C LEU A 25 7.51 1.11 9.77
N LEU A 26 7.72 1.92 8.73
CA LEU A 26 8.49 1.53 7.55
C LEU A 26 9.97 1.26 7.89
N ILE A 27 10.58 2.09 8.74
CA ILE A 27 11.95 1.90 9.22
C ILE A 27 12.05 0.60 10.05
N VAL A 28 11.10 0.39 10.96
CA VAL A 28 11.06 -0.82 11.79
C VAL A 28 10.90 -2.07 10.91
N ASP A 29 10.00 -2.05 9.91
CA ASP A 29 9.84 -3.16 8.96
C ASP A 29 11.14 -3.42 8.18
N HIS A 30 11.87 -2.38 7.80
CA HIS A 30 13.12 -2.53 7.06
C HIS A 30 14.22 -3.24 7.87
N TYR A 31 14.40 -2.86 9.14
CA TYR A 31 15.52 -3.31 9.95
C TYR A 31 15.23 -4.54 10.83
N HIS A 32 13.96 -4.83 11.12
CA HIS A 32 13.60 -5.87 12.08
C HIS A 32 12.63 -6.90 11.50
N THR A 33 12.75 -8.11 12.02
CA THR A 33 11.77 -9.20 11.83
C THR A 33 11.46 -9.76 13.21
N PHE A 34 10.17 -9.72 13.60
CA PHE A 34 9.73 -10.06 14.95
C PHE A 34 9.10 -11.43 15.02
N THR A 35 8.49 -11.88 13.93
CA THR A 35 7.82 -13.17 13.82
C THR A 35 8.61 -14.11 12.90
N ALA A 36 8.14 -15.36 12.77
CA ALA A 36 8.76 -16.32 11.86
C ALA A 36 8.73 -15.89 10.37
N HIS A 37 7.81 -14.99 10.00
CA HIS A 37 7.61 -14.60 8.63
C HIS A 37 7.26 -13.12 8.49
N LYS A 38 7.91 -12.44 7.58
CA LYS A 38 7.80 -11.00 7.32
C LYS A 38 6.36 -10.54 7.03
N TYR A 39 5.52 -11.36 6.42
CA TYR A 39 4.13 -11.02 6.15
C TYR A 39 3.27 -10.87 7.42
N TRP A 40 3.60 -11.60 8.52
CA TRP A 40 2.96 -11.40 9.81
C TRP A 40 3.40 -10.09 10.47
N ASP A 41 4.69 -9.76 10.38
CA ASP A 41 5.20 -8.49 10.89
C ASP A 41 4.47 -7.32 10.23
N ARG A 42 4.31 -7.37 8.90
CA ARG A 42 3.62 -6.33 8.13
C ARG A 42 2.12 -6.26 8.42
N LEU A 43 1.48 -7.38 8.68
CA LEU A 43 0.10 -7.37 9.14
C LEU A 43 -0.04 -6.60 10.47
N ILE A 44 0.88 -6.84 11.40
CA ILE A 44 0.89 -6.14 12.69
C ILE A 44 1.23 -4.66 12.51
N LEU A 45 2.35 -4.36 11.83
CA LEU A 45 2.85 -3.00 11.68
C LEU A 45 1.91 -2.12 10.84
N TYR A 46 1.33 -2.67 9.78
CA TYR A 46 0.63 -1.88 8.76
C TYR A 46 -0.89 -1.94 8.84
N LEU A 47 -1.44 -2.94 9.55
CA LEU A 47 -2.88 -3.02 9.79
C LEU A 47 -3.22 -2.79 11.25
N VAL A 48 -2.67 -3.62 12.16
CA VAL A 48 -3.11 -3.62 13.57
C VAL A 48 -2.72 -2.32 14.26
N ILE A 49 -1.46 -1.88 14.18
CA ILE A 49 -1.01 -0.65 14.86
C ILE A 49 -1.76 0.58 14.36
N PRO A 50 -1.89 0.87 13.04
CA PRO A 50 -2.70 1.97 12.57
C PRO A 50 -4.16 1.90 13.02
N LEU A 51 -4.81 0.73 12.99
CA LEU A 51 -6.17 0.57 13.48
C LEU A 51 -6.30 0.90 14.97
N LEU A 52 -5.37 0.46 15.79
CA LEU A 52 -5.35 0.80 17.21
C LEU A 52 -5.19 2.30 17.44
N ILE A 53 -4.35 2.97 16.65
CA ILE A 53 -4.19 4.43 16.74
C ILE A 53 -5.48 5.14 16.34
N ILE A 54 -6.14 4.72 15.26
CA ILE A 54 -7.42 5.29 14.83
C ILE A 54 -8.48 5.16 15.94
N ILE A 55 -8.62 3.96 16.51
CA ILE A 55 -9.69 3.67 17.46
C ILE A 55 -9.40 4.29 18.84
N ILE A 56 -8.18 4.12 19.35
CA ILE A 56 -7.84 4.45 20.74
C ILE A 56 -7.38 5.90 20.87
N ILE A 57 -6.48 6.34 19.97
CA ILE A 57 -5.83 7.66 20.08
C ILE A 57 -6.66 8.73 19.37
N PHE A 58 -7.05 8.49 18.11
CA PHE A 58 -7.86 9.45 17.35
C PHE A 58 -9.34 9.40 17.74
N ARG A 59 -9.80 8.25 18.27
CA ARG A 59 -11.21 7.99 18.62
C ARG A 59 -12.13 8.21 17.42
N GLU A 60 -11.65 7.75 16.25
CA GLU A 60 -12.37 7.86 14.98
C GLU A 60 -12.82 6.47 14.50
N ASN A 61 -13.81 6.47 13.61
CA ASN A 61 -14.31 5.22 13.03
C ASN A 61 -13.34 4.75 11.93
N PRO A 62 -12.86 3.49 11.95
CA PRO A 62 -12.02 2.92 10.89
C PRO A 62 -12.64 3.01 9.49
N LYS A 63 -13.95 3.10 9.36
CA LYS A 63 -14.63 3.32 8.06
C LYS A 63 -14.21 4.64 7.40
N GLU A 64 -13.85 5.65 8.19
CA GLU A 64 -13.35 6.93 7.68
C GLU A 64 -11.95 6.82 7.06
N TYR A 65 -11.26 5.71 7.34
CA TYR A 65 -9.98 5.30 6.77
C TYR A 65 -10.14 4.17 5.73
N GLY A 66 -11.33 4.05 5.15
CA GLY A 66 -11.59 3.07 4.11
C GLY A 66 -11.68 1.61 4.59
N PHE A 67 -11.78 1.36 5.90
CA PHE A 67 -11.99 0.02 6.46
C PHE A 67 -13.48 -0.38 6.33
N SER A 68 -13.90 -0.50 5.08
CA SER A 68 -15.26 -0.83 4.68
C SER A 68 -15.26 -1.28 3.22
N PHE A 69 -16.34 -1.87 2.73
CA PHE A 69 -16.49 -2.14 1.29
C PHE A 69 -16.85 -0.89 0.48
N GLY A 70 -17.30 0.20 1.12
CA GLY A 70 -17.66 1.46 0.47
C GLY A 70 -18.63 1.27 -0.70
N ASP A 71 -18.35 1.95 -1.83
CA ASP A 71 -19.11 1.71 -3.08
C ASP A 71 -18.62 0.40 -3.73
N TRP A 72 -19.23 -0.71 -3.34
CA TRP A 72 -18.84 -2.04 -3.80
C TRP A 72 -19.08 -2.26 -5.29
N LYS A 73 -20.09 -1.62 -5.91
CA LYS A 73 -20.36 -1.74 -7.34
C LYS A 73 -19.24 -1.11 -8.15
N LEU A 74 -18.88 0.12 -7.80
CA LEU A 74 -17.77 0.82 -8.40
C LEU A 74 -16.45 0.09 -8.14
N GLY A 75 -16.27 -0.44 -6.93
CA GLY A 75 -15.09 -1.20 -6.52
C GLY A 75 -14.91 -2.47 -7.34
N LEU A 76 -15.98 -3.25 -7.52
CA LEU A 76 -15.96 -4.45 -8.37
C LEU A 76 -15.61 -4.09 -9.83
N THR A 77 -16.21 -3.01 -10.35
CA THR A 77 -15.90 -2.52 -11.70
C THR A 77 -14.42 -2.19 -11.85
N TYR A 78 -13.85 -1.42 -10.92
CA TYR A 78 -12.41 -1.09 -10.97
C TYR A 78 -11.52 -2.32 -10.80
N THR A 79 -11.91 -3.29 -9.99
CA THR A 79 -11.17 -4.54 -9.81
C THR A 79 -11.13 -5.34 -11.11
N VAL A 80 -12.27 -5.55 -11.75
CA VAL A 80 -12.35 -6.27 -13.03
C VAL A 80 -11.55 -5.56 -14.12
N LEU A 81 -11.71 -4.25 -14.26
CA LEU A 81 -10.93 -3.45 -15.22
C LEU A 81 -9.43 -3.50 -14.93
N GLY A 82 -9.05 -3.36 -13.67
CA GLY A 82 -7.65 -3.42 -13.24
C GLY A 82 -7.01 -4.78 -13.57
N ILE A 83 -7.70 -5.87 -13.30
CA ILE A 83 -7.26 -7.23 -13.64
C ILE A 83 -7.13 -7.37 -15.16
N PHE A 84 -8.15 -6.97 -15.91
CA PHE A 84 -8.17 -7.09 -17.37
C PHE A 84 -7.03 -6.31 -18.05
N ILE A 85 -6.71 -5.12 -17.54
CA ILE A 85 -5.62 -4.29 -18.06
C ILE A 85 -4.26 -4.84 -17.63
N MET A 86 -4.11 -5.23 -16.36
CA MET A 86 -2.81 -5.61 -15.81
C MET A 86 -2.37 -7.02 -16.21
N ALA A 87 -3.30 -7.95 -16.44
CA ALA A 87 -2.94 -9.32 -16.79
C ALA A 87 -2.04 -9.43 -18.05
N PRO A 88 -2.38 -8.83 -19.20
CA PRO A 88 -1.50 -8.88 -20.38
C PRO A 88 -0.19 -8.14 -20.17
N ILE A 89 -0.19 -7.03 -19.44
CA ILE A 89 1.02 -6.25 -19.15
C ILE A 89 1.99 -7.11 -18.32
N ILE A 90 1.51 -7.75 -17.26
CA ILE A 90 2.31 -8.59 -16.37
C ILE A 90 2.83 -9.82 -17.14
N TYR A 91 1.98 -10.44 -17.95
CA TYR A 91 2.39 -11.59 -18.76
C TYR A 91 3.54 -11.21 -19.70
N TYR A 92 3.41 -10.11 -20.42
CA TYR A 92 4.44 -9.62 -21.33
C TYR A 92 5.74 -9.26 -20.62
N MET A 93 5.66 -8.59 -19.48
CA MET A 93 6.84 -8.15 -18.71
C MET A 93 7.52 -9.30 -17.96
N GLY A 94 6.77 -10.27 -17.47
CA GLY A 94 7.27 -11.36 -16.65
C GLY A 94 7.76 -12.56 -17.45
N SER A 95 7.14 -12.84 -18.60
CA SER A 95 7.45 -14.00 -19.42
C SER A 95 8.86 -13.89 -20.02
N GLY A 96 9.71 -14.90 -19.74
CA GLY A 96 11.08 -14.96 -20.25
C GLY A 96 12.06 -13.94 -19.63
N ASN A 97 11.63 -13.12 -18.70
CA ASN A 97 12.46 -12.09 -18.07
C ASN A 97 13.29 -12.67 -16.91
N THR A 98 14.61 -12.79 -17.12
CA THR A 98 15.53 -13.39 -16.15
C THR A 98 15.60 -12.62 -14.83
N VAL A 99 15.51 -11.28 -14.87
CA VAL A 99 15.52 -10.43 -13.67
C VAL A 99 14.27 -10.68 -12.84
N MET A 100 13.09 -10.72 -13.48
CA MET A 100 11.83 -11.05 -12.84
C MET A 100 11.84 -12.46 -12.25
N LYS A 101 12.32 -13.45 -13.00
CA LYS A 101 12.45 -14.84 -12.54
C LYS A 101 13.33 -14.94 -11.29
N THR A 102 14.49 -14.29 -11.29
CA THR A 102 15.42 -14.32 -10.16
C THR A 102 14.81 -13.66 -8.92
N TYR A 103 14.07 -12.58 -9.10
CA TYR A 103 13.46 -11.87 -7.98
C TYR A 103 12.22 -12.58 -7.44
N TYR A 104 11.27 -12.92 -8.31
CA TYR A 104 9.95 -13.40 -7.93
C TYR A 104 9.87 -14.92 -7.73
N GLY A 105 10.72 -15.72 -8.42
CA GLY A 105 10.68 -17.18 -8.30
C GLY A 105 10.88 -17.69 -6.87
N ARG A 106 11.63 -16.96 -6.06
CA ARG A 106 11.85 -17.27 -4.63
C ARG A 106 10.59 -17.05 -3.75
N LEU A 107 9.60 -16.32 -4.24
CA LEU A 107 8.37 -15.98 -3.51
C LEU A 107 7.21 -16.95 -3.82
N LEU A 108 7.45 -17.94 -4.69
CA LEU A 108 6.45 -18.93 -5.10
C LEU A 108 5.87 -19.77 -3.95
N PRO A 109 6.68 -20.22 -2.96
CA PRO A 109 6.14 -20.99 -1.84
C PRO A 109 5.12 -20.23 -1.02
N GLY A 110 3.96 -20.86 -0.78
CA GLY A 110 2.90 -20.29 0.06
C GLY A 110 1.87 -19.43 -0.68
N LEU A 111 2.00 -19.23 -2.01
CA LEU A 111 0.96 -18.58 -2.79
C LEU A 111 -0.38 -19.34 -2.71
N PRO A 112 -1.52 -18.61 -2.81
CA PRO A 112 -1.63 -17.13 -2.85
C PRO A 112 -1.73 -16.48 -1.46
N TRP A 113 -1.60 -17.26 -0.38
CA TRP A 113 -1.89 -16.82 0.98
C TRP A 113 -0.82 -15.90 1.56
N THR A 114 0.46 -16.13 1.24
CA THR A 114 1.55 -15.25 1.70
C THR A 114 1.40 -13.84 1.15
N THR A 115 1.08 -13.69 -0.14
CA THR A 115 0.80 -12.39 -0.76
C THR A 115 -0.50 -11.77 -0.23
N PHE A 116 -1.53 -12.57 0.07
CA PHE A 116 -2.76 -12.07 0.67
C PHE A 116 -2.53 -11.41 2.03
N ILE A 117 -1.86 -12.12 2.93
CA ILE A 117 -1.59 -11.64 4.30
C ILE A 117 -0.66 -10.42 4.26
N ASP A 118 0.37 -10.44 3.42
CA ASP A 118 1.32 -9.35 3.27
C ASP A 118 0.60 -8.08 2.77
N LEU A 119 -0.16 -8.21 1.69
CA LEU A 119 -0.73 -7.07 1.00
C LEU A 119 -1.95 -6.46 1.66
N ILE A 120 -2.70 -7.20 2.48
CA ILE A 120 -3.83 -6.61 3.20
C ILE A 120 -3.34 -5.54 4.20
N GLY A 121 -2.21 -5.77 4.85
CA GLY A 121 -1.54 -4.79 5.69
C GLY A 121 -1.01 -3.60 4.87
N TRP A 122 -0.29 -3.88 3.78
CA TRP A 122 0.23 -2.86 2.87
C TRP A 122 -0.86 -1.93 2.34
N GLU A 123 -1.94 -2.48 1.82
CA GLU A 123 -2.99 -1.66 1.21
C GLU A 123 -3.77 -0.87 2.25
N PHE A 124 -4.03 -1.43 3.44
CA PHE A 124 -4.61 -0.62 4.51
C PHE A 124 -3.67 0.52 4.93
N PHE A 125 -2.38 0.27 5.04
CA PHE A 125 -1.40 1.27 5.42
C PHE A 125 -1.36 2.46 4.45
N PHE A 126 -1.21 2.18 3.17
CA PHE A 126 -1.09 3.25 2.16
C PHE A 126 -2.45 3.82 1.75
N ARG A 127 -3.48 2.99 1.50
CA ARG A 127 -4.78 3.39 0.94
C ARG A 127 -5.88 3.58 1.99
N GLY A 128 -5.62 3.15 3.20
CA GLY A 128 -6.44 3.45 4.37
C GLY A 128 -5.84 4.57 5.19
N TRP A 129 -4.87 4.22 6.01
CA TRP A 129 -4.24 5.05 7.03
C TRP A 129 -3.64 6.37 6.48
N ILE A 130 -2.69 6.28 5.54
CA ILE A 130 -1.99 7.46 5.00
C ILE A 130 -2.92 8.26 4.08
N LEU A 131 -3.54 7.61 3.09
CA LEU A 131 -4.32 8.28 2.07
C LEU A 131 -5.45 9.12 2.66
N PHE A 132 -6.31 8.51 3.50
CA PHE A 132 -7.48 9.23 3.99
C PHE A 132 -7.12 10.35 4.96
N ALA A 133 -6.04 10.23 5.73
CA ALA A 133 -5.52 11.33 6.53
C ALA A 133 -5.02 12.49 5.64
N TYR A 134 -4.25 12.16 4.60
CA TYR A 134 -3.69 13.18 3.70
C TYR A 134 -4.75 13.86 2.84
N VAL A 135 -5.71 13.11 2.30
CA VAL A 135 -6.79 13.68 1.50
C VAL A 135 -7.67 14.63 2.33
N ARG A 136 -7.93 14.31 3.60
CA ARG A 136 -8.67 15.22 4.50
C ARG A 136 -7.96 16.56 4.70
N ARG A 137 -6.64 16.57 4.70
CA ARG A 137 -5.83 17.78 4.95
C ARG A 137 -5.42 18.51 3.68
N PHE A 138 -5.05 17.77 2.63
CA PHE A 138 -4.42 18.28 1.40
C PHE A 138 -5.30 18.13 0.16
N GLY A 139 -6.55 17.66 0.32
CA GLY A 139 -7.41 17.39 -0.84
C GLY A 139 -6.83 16.34 -1.76
N HIS A 140 -6.97 16.53 -3.08
CA HIS A 140 -6.53 15.54 -4.06
C HIS A 140 -5.00 15.37 -4.12
N ASP A 141 -4.23 16.32 -3.63
CA ASP A 141 -2.76 16.19 -3.55
C ASP A 141 -2.36 15.01 -2.66
N GLY A 142 -3.19 14.64 -1.68
CA GLY A 142 -3.02 13.45 -0.85
C GLY A 142 -2.88 12.15 -1.65
N LEU A 143 -3.45 12.08 -2.87
CA LEU A 143 -3.31 10.94 -3.78
C LEU A 143 -1.86 10.74 -4.24
N TRP A 144 -1.15 11.82 -4.53
CA TRP A 144 0.26 11.77 -4.88
C TRP A 144 1.15 11.65 -3.65
N LEU A 145 0.84 12.39 -2.59
CA LEU A 145 1.63 12.36 -1.35
C LEU A 145 1.74 10.96 -0.75
N GLN A 146 0.68 10.15 -0.78
CA GLN A 146 0.76 8.75 -0.33
C GLN A 146 1.50 7.85 -1.31
N ALA A 147 1.52 8.17 -2.62
CA ALA A 147 2.22 7.38 -3.61
C ALA A 147 3.76 7.50 -3.50
N VAL A 148 4.26 8.62 -2.95
CA VAL A 148 5.70 8.83 -2.76
C VAL A 148 6.32 7.79 -1.83
N PRO A 149 5.91 7.65 -0.56
CA PRO A 149 6.48 6.61 0.31
C PRO A 149 6.23 5.20 -0.24
N PHE A 150 5.11 4.96 -0.93
CA PHE A 150 4.85 3.68 -1.59
C PHE A 150 5.88 3.35 -2.67
N ALA A 151 6.27 4.33 -3.49
CA ALA A 151 7.31 4.12 -4.51
C ALA A 151 8.70 3.93 -3.86
N VAL A 152 9.02 4.68 -2.81
CA VAL A 152 10.30 4.58 -2.10
C VAL A 152 10.52 3.19 -1.50
N VAL A 153 9.50 2.57 -0.91
CA VAL A 153 9.62 1.22 -0.33
C VAL A 153 9.72 0.10 -1.38
N HIS A 154 9.53 0.43 -2.66
CA HIS A 154 9.75 -0.50 -3.77
C HIS A 154 11.21 -0.48 -4.29
N ILE A 155 12.09 0.37 -3.74
CA ILE A 155 13.52 0.32 -4.06
C ILE A 155 14.07 -1.05 -3.70
N GLY A 156 14.82 -1.64 -4.66
CA GLY A 156 15.33 -3.02 -4.54
C GLY A 156 14.52 -4.07 -5.33
N LYS A 157 13.36 -3.69 -5.85
CA LYS A 157 12.63 -4.47 -6.86
C LYS A 157 13.16 -4.20 -8.28
N PRO A 158 12.74 -4.98 -9.31
CA PRO A 158 13.11 -4.70 -10.69
C PRO A 158 12.84 -3.23 -11.07
N GLY A 159 13.81 -2.57 -11.74
CA GLY A 159 13.80 -1.12 -11.93
C GLY A 159 12.55 -0.57 -12.61
N VAL A 160 12.03 -1.28 -13.62
CA VAL A 160 10.80 -0.88 -14.32
C VAL A 160 9.59 -0.89 -13.37
N GLU A 161 9.50 -1.91 -12.50
CA GLU A 161 8.47 -1.98 -11.47
C GLU A 161 8.61 -0.81 -10.50
N THR A 162 9.81 -0.59 -9.94
CA THR A 162 10.06 0.49 -8.99
C THR A 162 9.67 1.87 -9.57
N LEU A 163 10.05 2.16 -10.81
CA LEU A 163 9.70 3.42 -11.47
C LEU A 163 8.19 3.55 -11.74
N SER A 164 7.52 2.46 -12.08
CA SER A 164 6.08 2.48 -12.34
C SER A 164 5.24 2.60 -11.07
N THR A 165 5.79 2.26 -9.89
CA THR A 165 5.01 2.24 -8.64
C THR A 165 4.52 3.61 -8.18
N ILE A 166 5.14 4.72 -8.61
CA ILE A 166 4.60 6.06 -8.29
C ILE A 166 3.21 6.26 -8.95
N PHE A 167 3.08 5.84 -10.20
CA PHE A 167 1.81 5.91 -10.95
C PHE A 167 0.83 4.83 -10.47
N GLY A 168 1.32 3.62 -10.19
CA GLY A 168 0.54 2.55 -9.56
C GLY A 168 0.01 2.95 -8.18
N GLY A 169 0.86 3.61 -7.38
CA GLY A 169 0.49 4.18 -6.09
C GLY A 169 -0.64 5.20 -6.18
N PHE A 170 -0.56 6.10 -7.17
CA PHE A 170 -1.64 7.03 -7.48
C PHE A 170 -2.92 6.30 -7.91
N ALA A 171 -2.82 5.35 -8.84
CA ALA A 171 -3.98 4.61 -9.37
C ALA A 171 -4.72 3.84 -8.27
N PHE A 172 -3.99 3.13 -7.41
CA PHE A 172 -4.57 2.44 -6.25
C PHE A 172 -5.18 3.44 -5.24
N GLY A 173 -4.50 4.56 -4.99
CA GLY A 173 -5.04 5.65 -4.18
C GLY A 173 -6.33 6.21 -4.74
N TRP A 174 -6.40 6.40 -6.06
CA TRP A 174 -7.60 6.83 -6.77
C TRP A 174 -8.76 5.85 -6.59
N VAL A 175 -8.52 4.55 -6.76
CA VAL A 175 -9.53 3.50 -6.54
C VAL A 175 -10.04 3.56 -5.10
N ALA A 176 -9.15 3.60 -4.10
CA ALA A 176 -9.53 3.70 -2.70
C ALA A 176 -10.35 4.95 -2.40
N TYR A 177 -9.90 6.10 -2.90
CA TYR A 177 -10.58 7.39 -2.73
C TYR A 177 -11.99 7.39 -3.32
N ARG A 178 -12.15 6.88 -4.56
CA ARG A 178 -13.43 6.84 -5.26
C ARG A 178 -14.42 5.85 -4.63
N THR A 179 -13.94 4.72 -4.18
CA THR A 179 -14.76 3.66 -3.57
C THR A 179 -14.95 3.84 -2.06
N LYS A 180 -14.20 4.73 -1.42
CA LYS A 180 -14.13 4.87 0.05
C LYS A 180 -13.74 3.57 0.75
N SER A 181 -12.84 2.80 0.10
CA SER A 181 -12.42 1.48 0.57
C SER A 181 -11.00 1.13 0.13
N PHE A 182 -10.20 0.59 1.05
CA PHE A 182 -8.89 0.02 0.71
C PHE A 182 -8.99 -1.39 0.12
N VAL A 183 -10.14 -2.05 0.26
CA VAL A 183 -10.33 -3.45 -0.14
C VAL A 183 -10.19 -3.63 -1.66
N TRP A 184 -10.67 -2.69 -2.44
CA TRP A 184 -10.66 -2.80 -3.90
C TRP A 184 -9.27 -2.67 -4.51
N PRO A 185 -8.45 -1.67 -4.17
CA PRO A 185 -7.05 -1.67 -4.61
C PRO A 185 -6.26 -2.86 -4.02
N PHE A 186 -6.60 -3.34 -2.82
CA PHE A 186 -6.01 -4.57 -2.28
C PHE A 186 -6.27 -5.77 -3.20
N LEU A 187 -7.49 -5.98 -3.67
CA LEU A 187 -7.80 -7.09 -4.58
C LEU A 187 -7.03 -6.98 -5.91
N ILE A 188 -6.93 -5.78 -6.47
CA ILE A 188 -6.14 -5.55 -7.68
C ILE A 188 -4.66 -5.85 -7.43
N HIS A 189 -4.10 -5.32 -6.34
CA HIS A 189 -2.68 -5.51 -6.02
C HIS A 189 -2.36 -6.97 -5.67
N TRP A 190 -3.25 -7.64 -4.95
CA TRP A 190 -3.10 -9.08 -4.66
C TRP A 190 -3.08 -9.93 -5.94
N PHE A 191 -3.97 -9.64 -6.89
CA PHE A 191 -3.93 -10.27 -8.21
C PHE A 191 -2.59 -9.99 -8.90
N ILE A 192 -2.18 -8.73 -9.01
CA ILE A 192 -0.92 -8.33 -9.66
C ILE A 192 0.28 -9.07 -9.06
N SER A 193 0.41 -9.03 -7.74
CA SER A 193 1.54 -9.65 -7.03
C SER A 193 1.55 -11.18 -7.15
N THR A 194 0.39 -11.82 -7.06
CA THR A 194 0.29 -13.27 -7.22
C THR A 194 0.58 -13.69 -8.65
N PHE A 195 0.00 -12.97 -9.62
CA PHE A 195 0.13 -13.31 -11.03
C PHE A 195 1.56 -13.11 -11.56
N ILE A 196 2.25 -12.03 -11.16
CA ILE A 196 3.64 -11.82 -11.59
C ILE A 196 4.59 -12.90 -11.06
N ILE A 197 4.36 -13.40 -9.84
CA ILE A 197 5.16 -14.51 -9.29
C ILE A 197 4.95 -15.78 -10.11
N ILE A 198 3.70 -16.10 -10.47
CA ILE A 198 3.37 -17.29 -11.27
C ILE A 198 3.99 -17.21 -12.67
N VAL A 199 3.83 -16.07 -13.35
CA VAL A 199 4.38 -15.84 -14.70
C VAL A 199 5.92 -15.87 -14.68
N ALA A 200 6.54 -15.18 -13.75
CA ALA A 200 8.00 -15.11 -13.62
C ALA A 200 8.62 -16.49 -13.26
N ALA A 201 7.88 -17.32 -12.52
CA ALA A 201 8.30 -18.69 -12.21
C ALA A 201 8.22 -19.65 -13.43
N GLY A 202 7.62 -19.21 -14.53
CA GLY A 202 7.46 -20.03 -15.75
C GLY A 202 6.37 -21.10 -15.61
N MET A 203 5.35 -20.84 -14.78
CA MET A 203 4.21 -21.73 -14.59
C MET A 203 3.06 -21.47 -15.58
N MET A 204 3.24 -20.48 -16.47
CA MET A 204 2.33 -20.09 -17.56
C MET A 204 3.13 -19.79 -18.82
#